data_eb48c98377bfb65a859e2911626e4ce1
#
_entry.id   eb48c98377bfb65a859e2911626e4ce1
#
_cell.length_a   1.000
_cell.length_b   1.000
_cell.length_c   1.000
_cell.angle_alpha   90.00
_cell.angle_beta   90.00
_cell.angle_gamma   90.00
#
_symmetry.space_group_name_H-M   'P 1'
#
loop_
_entity.id
_entity.type
_entity.pdbx_description
1 polymer ?
#
loop_
_entity_poly.entity_id
_entity_poly.type
_entity_poly.pdbx_seq_one_letter_code
_entity_poly.pdbx_strand_id
1 'polypeptide(L)'
;MRGSRGAWVWLAAVGLFAAVAAVALRVAWPLLNPEVVATAPLDPQCELRRGPCTGTLPNGGRVRFELDPKDLPLLEPLAIDVRVDGLRAFGVEVDFAGVDMNMGYNRPTLLADGTGRYVGKTVLPVCVRQRMNWEAKVLVRTPDGLMAAPFRFSTYKQKGG
;
A
#
# COMPACT_ATOMS: atom_id res chain seq x y z
N MET A 1 -11.61 -43.03 42.68
CA MET A 1 -10.45 -42.15 42.41
C MET A 1 -9.95 -42.27 40.94
N ARG A 2 -10.80 -41.96 39.96
CA ARG A 2 -10.48 -42.07 38.51
C ARG A 2 -10.50 -40.72 37.74
N GLY A 3 -10.68 -39.58 38.45
CA GLY A 3 -10.90 -38.29 37.81
C GLY A 3 -9.68 -37.42 37.51
N SER A 4 -8.53 -37.68 38.17
CA SER A 4 -7.40 -36.75 38.08
C SER A 4 -6.53 -36.90 36.79
N ARG A 5 -6.37 -38.12 36.32
CA ARG A 5 -5.54 -38.39 35.11
C ARG A 5 -6.14 -37.78 33.83
N GLY A 6 -7.47 -37.79 33.69
CA GLY A 6 -8.14 -37.17 32.54
C GLY A 6 -7.98 -35.66 32.51
N ALA A 7 -8.10 -35.01 33.67
CA ALA A 7 -7.94 -33.54 33.75
C ALA A 7 -6.53 -33.08 33.37
N TRP A 8 -5.49 -33.80 33.81
CA TRP A 8 -4.10 -33.50 33.43
C TRP A 8 -3.81 -33.64 31.94
N VAL A 9 -4.40 -34.67 31.30
CA VAL A 9 -4.26 -34.87 29.84
C VAL A 9 -4.97 -33.76 29.09
N TRP A 10 -6.13 -33.30 29.51
CA TRP A 10 -6.83 -32.17 28.92
C TRP A 10 -6.07 -30.86 29.09
N LEU A 11 -5.51 -30.57 30.26
CA LEU A 11 -4.71 -29.42 30.52
C LEU A 11 -3.43 -29.40 29.64
N ALA A 12 -2.76 -30.55 29.52
CA ALA A 12 -1.60 -30.70 28.64
C ALA A 12 -1.97 -30.48 27.16
N ALA A 13 -3.11 -31.03 26.70
CA ALA A 13 -3.58 -30.83 25.33
C ALA A 13 -3.93 -29.34 25.01
N VAL A 14 -4.62 -28.69 25.96
CA VAL A 14 -4.94 -27.26 25.84
C VAL A 14 -3.66 -26.41 25.82
N GLY A 15 -2.70 -26.71 26.70
CA GLY A 15 -1.41 -26.03 26.74
C GLY A 15 -0.61 -26.19 25.45
N LEU A 16 -0.57 -27.41 24.91
CA LEU A 16 0.08 -27.69 23.62
C LEU A 16 -0.61 -26.94 22.48
N PHE A 17 -1.93 -26.95 22.42
CA PHE A 17 -2.69 -26.23 21.39
C PHE A 17 -2.44 -24.72 21.47
N ALA A 18 -2.45 -24.14 22.68
CA ALA A 18 -2.16 -22.73 22.87
C ALA A 18 -0.73 -22.37 22.43
N ALA A 19 0.26 -23.22 22.73
CA ALA A 19 1.63 -23.02 22.30
C ALA A 19 1.77 -23.08 20.77
N VAL A 20 1.15 -24.06 20.10
CA VAL A 20 1.14 -24.17 18.65
C VAL A 20 0.45 -22.97 18.01
N ALA A 21 -0.70 -22.54 18.55
CA ALA A 21 -1.41 -21.36 18.07
C ALA A 21 -0.57 -20.06 18.21
N ALA A 22 0.12 -19.90 19.33
CA ALA A 22 0.99 -18.76 19.56
C ALA A 22 2.18 -18.72 18.59
N VAL A 23 2.80 -19.88 18.30
CA VAL A 23 3.86 -19.99 17.30
C VAL A 23 3.33 -19.69 15.90
N ALA A 24 2.18 -20.26 15.53
CA ALA A 24 1.54 -20.03 14.24
C ALA A 24 1.21 -18.54 14.04
N LEU A 25 0.65 -17.88 15.06
CA LEU A 25 0.38 -16.45 15.03
C LEU A 25 1.66 -15.62 14.88
N ARG A 26 2.73 -15.96 15.60
CA ARG A 26 4.03 -15.25 15.48
C ARG A 26 4.63 -15.37 14.08
N VAL A 27 4.52 -16.53 13.46
CA VAL A 27 5.03 -16.75 12.11
C VAL A 27 4.14 -16.10 11.05
N ALA A 28 2.82 -16.14 11.23
CA ALA A 28 1.88 -15.57 10.28
C ALA A 28 1.78 -14.04 10.35
N TRP A 29 2.01 -13.45 11.53
CA TRP A 29 1.86 -12.00 11.74
C TRP A 29 2.66 -11.12 10.77
N PRO A 30 3.99 -11.31 10.55
CA PRO A 30 4.76 -10.52 9.59
C PRO A 30 4.36 -10.77 8.14
N LEU A 31 3.79 -11.94 7.81
CA LEU A 31 3.25 -12.22 6.47
C LEU A 31 1.96 -11.43 6.21
N LEU A 32 1.14 -11.24 7.23
CA LEU A 32 -0.12 -10.50 7.16
C LEU A 32 0.09 -8.99 7.31
N ASN A 33 1.15 -8.57 8.00
CA ASN A 33 1.50 -7.17 8.26
C ASN A 33 2.95 -6.89 7.80
N PRO A 34 3.23 -6.86 6.50
CA PRO A 34 4.56 -6.58 6.00
C PRO A 34 4.98 -5.16 6.38
N GLU A 35 6.08 -5.06 7.14
CA GLU A 35 6.67 -3.78 7.49
C GLU A 35 7.39 -3.15 6.29
N VAL A 36 7.25 -1.83 6.15
CA VAL A 36 8.00 -1.07 5.15
C VAL A 36 9.45 -0.92 5.63
N VAL A 37 10.37 -1.55 4.91
CA VAL A 37 11.81 -1.56 5.26
C VAL A 37 12.56 -0.32 4.79
N ALA A 38 12.05 0.36 3.74
CA ALA A 38 12.65 1.58 3.21
C ALA A 38 11.59 2.48 2.59
N THR A 39 11.73 3.79 2.79
CA THR A 39 10.82 4.79 2.21
C THR A 39 11.63 5.85 1.48
N ALA A 40 11.22 6.17 0.25
CA ALA A 40 11.78 7.29 -0.49
C ALA A 40 11.40 8.62 0.18
N PRO A 41 12.26 9.65 0.13
CA PRO A 41 11.88 10.98 0.56
C PRO A 41 10.76 11.51 -0.31
N LEU A 42 9.85 12.27 0.31
CA LEU A 42 8.80 12.97 -0.41
C LEU A 42 9.42 14.13 -1.22
N ASP A 43 9.14 14.17 -2.52
CA ASP A 43 9.52 15.29 -3.36
C ASP A 43 8.44 16.40 -3.29
N PRO A 44 8.71 17.55 -2.69
CA PRO A 44 7.75 18.65 -2.59
C PRO A 44 7.47 19.34 -3.93
N GLN A 45 8.32 19.13 -4.95
CA GLN A 45 8.17 19.71 -6.28
C GLN A 45 7.37 18.83 -7.24
N CYS A 46 7.02 17.62 -6.80
CA CYS A 46 6.22 16.70 -7.58
C CYS A 46 4.79 17.24 -7.77
N GLU A 47 4.39 17.42 -9.02
CA GLU A 47 3.00 17.77 -9.39
C GLU A 47 2.42 16.77 -10.39
N LEU A 48 1.71 15.75 -9.88
CA LEU A 48 1.08 14.69 -10.69
C LEU A 48 0.08 15.20 -11.74
N ARG A 49 -0.45 16.41 -11.54
CA ARG A 49 -1.30 17.09 -12.54
C ARG A 49 -0.52 17.56 -13.77
N ARG A 50 0.77 17.80 -13.63
CA ARG A 50 1.62 18.23 -14.75
C ARG A 50 2.27 17.06 -15.47
N GLY A 51 2.53 16.00 -14.77
CA GLY A 51 3.20 14.83 -15.32
C GLY A 51 3.59 13.80 -14.28
N PRO A 52 4.32 12.77 -14.70
CA PRO A 52 4.80 11.74 -13.80
C PRO A 52 5.86 12.29 -12.84
N CYS A 53 5.85 11.75 -11.63
CA CYS A 53 6.85 12.03 -10.61
C CYS A 53 7.75 10.82 -10.38
N THR A 54 8.96 11.04 -9.88
CA THR A 54 9.91 9.97 -9.59
C THR A 54 10.41 10.07 -8.15
N GLY A 55 10.23 9.01 -7.38
CA GLY A 55 10.84 8.84 -6.07
C GLY A 55 12.07 7.95 -6.15
N THR A 56 13.17 8.34 -5.49
CA THR A 56 14.38 7.53 -5.41
C THR A 56 14.45 6.88 -4.03
N LEU A 57 14.53 5.56 -4.01
CA LEU A 57 14.66 4.77 -2.80
C LEU A 57 16.09 4.81 -2.26
N PRO A 58 16.32 4.57 -0.95
CA PRO A 58 17.65 4.61 -0.35
C PRO A 58 18.68 3.65 -0.96
N ASN A 59 18.22 2.55 -1.55
CA ASN A 59 19.07 1.57 -2.26
C ASN A 59 19.34 1.94 -3.74
N GLY A 60 18.98 3.15 -4.18
CA GLY A 60 19.19 3.64 -5.54
C GLY A 60 18.10 3.25 -6.54
N GLY A 61 17.12 2.43 -6.15
CA GLY A 61 15.95 2.12 -6.99
C GLY A 61 15.08 3.35 -7.24
N ARG A 62 14.48 3.43 -8.41
CA ARG A 62 13.59 4.54 -8.79
C ARG A 62 12.18 4.03 -9.03
N VAL A 63 11.23 4.79 -8.51
CA VAL A 63 9.79 4.54 -8.71
C VAL A 63 9.20 5.75 -9.39
N ARG A 64 8.81 5.62 -10.65
CA ARG A 64 8.07 6.64 -11.40
C ARG A 64 6.59 6.34 -11.29
N PHE A 65 5.81 7.34 -10.93
CA PHE A 65 4.39 7.25 -10.70
C PHE A 65 3.63 8.27 -11.53
N GLU A 66 2.56 7.83 -12.16
CA GLU A 66 1.71 8.64 -13.02
C GLU A 66 0.24 8.30 -12.82
N LEU A 67 -0.60 9.31 -12.83
CA LEU A 67 -2.07 9.20 -12.84
C LEU A 67 -2.62 9.87 -14.11
N ASP A 68 -3.66 9.26 -14.67
CA ASP A 68 -4.36 9.78 -15.85
C ASP A 68 -5.88 9.57 -15.71
N PRO A 69 -6.71 10.59 -16.06
CA PRO A 69 -6.39 11.89 -16.62
C PRO A 69 -5.75 12.86 -15.60
N LYS A 70 -5.04 13.88 -16.09
CA LYS A 70 -4.25 14.82 -15.28
C LYS A 70 -5.06 15.79 -14.42
N ASP A 71 -6.32 16.01 -14.75
CA ASP A 71 -7.25 16.79 -13.95
C ASP A 71 -7.69 16.09 -12.67
N LEU A 72 -7.38 14.77 -12.54
CA LEU A 72 -7.64 13.94 -11.37
C LEU A 72 -9.10 14.04 -10.90
N PRO A 73 -10.07 13.65 -11.74
CA PRO A 73 -11.48 13.74 -11.40
C PRO A 73 -11.84 12.86 -10.21
N LEU A 74 -12.86 13.28 -9.46
CA LEU A 74 -13.43 12.51 -8.37
C LEU A 74 -14.54 11.61 -8.90
N LEU A 75 -14.72 10.43 -8.29
CA LEU A 75 -15.73 9.43 -8.64
C LEU A 75 -15.61 8.85 -10.07
N GLU A 76 -14.54 9.15 -10.76
CA GLU A 76 -14.24 8.62 -12.09
C GLU A 76 -12.99 7.73 -12.05
N PRO A 77 -12.87 6.77 -12.96
CA PRO A 77 -11.69 5.92 -13.03
C PRO A 77 -10.43 6.72 -13.38
N LEU A 78 -9.42 6.58 -12.54
CA LEU A 78 -8.05 7.07 -12.78
C LEU A 78 -7.17 5.88 -13.16
N ALA A 79 -6.51 5.97 -14.29
CA ALA A 79 -5.47 5.02 -14.67
C ALA A 79 -4.20 5.29 -13.84
N ILE A 80 -3.56 4.20 -13.44
CA ILE A 80 -2.30 4.21 -12.68
C ILE A 80 -1.22 3.59 -13.55
N ASP A 81 -0.10 4.28 -13.74
CA ASP A 81 1.11 3.76 -14.35
C ASP A 81 2.27 3.92 -13.36
N VAL A 82 2.90 2.80 -13.03
CA VAL A 82 4.09 2.77 -12.17
C VAL A 82 5.21 2.10 -12.93
N ARG A 83 6.39 2.73 -12.94
CA ARG A 83 7.62 2.12 -13.44
C ARG A 83 8.64 2.00 -12.33
N VAL A 84 9.22 0.82 -12.20
CA VAL A 84 10.20 0.48 -11.18
C VAL A 84 11.51 0.14 -11.89
N ASP A 85 12.53 0.98 -11.68
CA ASP A 85 13.85 0.82 -12.26
C ASP A 85 14.89 0.52 -11.17
N GLY A 86 15.86 -0.34 -11.48
CA GLY A 86 16.96 -0.67 -10.58
C GLY A 86 16.58 -1.58 -9.41
N LEU A 87 15.37 -2.17 -9.43
CA LEU A 87 14.86 -3.08 -8.41
C LEU A 87 14.21 -4.31 -9.03
N ARG A 88 14.33 -5.44 -8.34
CA ARG A 88 13.54 -6.63 -8.64
C ARG A 88 12.21 -6.57 -7.89
N ALA A 89 11.15 -6.19 -8.57
CA ALA A 89 9.81 -6.10 -7.98
C ALA A 89 9.00 -7.39 -8.28
N PHE A 90 8.34 -7.94 -7.26
CA PHE A 90 7.43 -9.08 -7.39
C PHE A 90 5.96 -8.66 -7.45
N GLY A 91 5.65 -7.44 -7.02
CA GLY A 91 4.32 -6.87 -7.03
C GLY A 91 4.35 -5.42 -6.61
N VAL A 92 3.39 -4.66 -7.10
CA VAL A 92 3.24 -3.24 -6.80
C VAL A 92 1.79 -2.98 -6.42
N GLU A 93 1.62 -2.23 -5.34
CA GLU A 93 0.33 -1.70 -4.87
C GLU A 93 0.45 -0.19 -4.70
N VAL A 94 -0.66 0.52 -4.77
CA VAL A 94 -0.69 1.96 -4.46
C VAL A 94 -1.74 2.22 -3.39
N ASP A 95 -1.30 2.72 -2.24
CA ASP A 95 -2.16 3.07 -1.12
C ASP A 95 -2.53 4.55 -1.19
N PHE A 96 -3.80 4.85 -1.42
CA PHE A 96 -4.33 6.21 -1.48
C PHE A 96 -4.95 6.58 -0.14
N ALA A 97 -4.32 7.49 0.57
CA ALA A 97 -4.78 7.99 1.85
C ALA A 97 -5.05 9.50 1.81
N GLY A 98 -6.07 9.94 2.51
CA GLY A 98 -6.27 11.37 2.76
C GLY A 98 -5.28 11.86 3.81
N VAL A 99 -4.58 12.97 3.54
CA VAL A 99 -3.61 13.55 4.48
C VAL A 99 -4.31 14.18 5.68
N ASP A 100 -5.45 14.83 5.43
CA ASP A 100 -6.16 15.61 6.44
C ASP A 100 -7.31 14.85 7.12
N MET A 101 -7.69 13.70 6.58
CA MET A 101 -8.78 12.88 7.10
C MET A 101 -8.73 11.45 6.57
N ASN A 102 -9.28 10.53 7.34
CA ASN A 102 -9.40 9.13 6.90
C ASN A 102 -10.49 9.02 5.82
N MET A 103 -10.10 8.56 4.64
CA MET A 103 -10.97 8.34 3.47
C MET A 103 -11.28 6.85 3.22
N GLY A 104 -11.00 5.99 4.21
CA GLY A 104 -11.17 4.55 4.08
C GLY A 104 -10.00 3.88 3.37
N TYR A 105 -10.17 2.59 3.09
CA TYR A 105 -9.16 1.76 2.45
C TYR A 105 -9.29 1.86 0.93
N ASN A 106 -8.23 2.33 0.25
CA ASN A 106 -8.14 2.37 -1.21
C ASN A 106 -6.72 2.00 -1.63
N ARG A 107 -6.50 0.69 -1.83
CA ARG A 107 -5.18 0.13 -2.15
C ARG A 107 -5.29 -0.88 -3.30
N PRO A 108 -5.38 -0.41 -4.55
CA PRO A 108 -5.36 -1.29 -5.71
C PRO A 108 -3.99 -1.99 -5.87
N THR A 109 -4.04 -3.27 -6.21
CA THR A 109 -2.90 -4.04 -6.69
C THR A 109 -2.75 -3.81 -8.18
N LEU A 110 -1.54 -3.52 -8.63
CA LEU A 110 -1.25 -3.27 -10.04
C LEU A 110 -0.85 -4.56 -10.76
N LEU A 111 -1.21 -4.64 -12.02
CA LEU A 111 -0.82 -5.74 -12.92
C LEU A 111 0.48 -5.40 -13.61
N ALA A 112 1.38 -6.37 -13.70
CA ALA A 112 2.60 -6.22 -14.46
C ALA A 112 2.27 -6.12 -15.96
N ASP A 113 2.80 -5.08 -16.60
CA ASP A 113 2.65 -4.78 -18.04
C ASP A 113 4.03 -4.56 -18.66
N GLY A 114 4.76 -5.65 -18.81
CA GLY A 114 6.13 -5.66 -19.26
C GLY A 114 7.17 -5.58 -18.14
N THR A 115 8.42 -5.37 -18.51
CA THR A 115 9.54 -5.35 -17.57
C THR A 115 9.55 -4.05 -16.77
N GLY A 116 9.29 -4.15 -15.45
CA GLY A 116 9.34 -3.01 -14.52
C GLY A 116 8.16 -2.04 -14.64
N ARG A 117 7.17 -2.30 -15.50
CA ARG A 117 5.96 -1.50 -15.61
C ARG A 117 4.78 -2.19 -14.95
N TYR A 118 3.99 -1.44 -14.22
CA TYR A 118 2.80 -1.90 -13.50
C TYR A 118 1.65 -0.95 -13.74
N VAL A 119 0.48 -1.48 -14.10
CA VAL A 119 -0.70 -0.68 -14.45
C VAL A 119 -1.91 -1.10 -13.64
N GLY A 120 -2.81 -0.16 -13.41
CA GLY A 120 -4.05 -0.40 -12.69
C GLY A 120 -5.01 0.75 -12.81
N LYS A 121 -6.06 0.69 -12.00
CA LYS A 121 -7.08 1.75 -11.91
C LYS A 121 -7.49 1.96 -10.47
N THR A 122 -7.88 3.18 -10.16
CA THR A 122 -8.51 3.55 -8.89
C THR A 122 -9.65 4.53 -9.13
N VAL A 123 -10.44 4.76 -8.10
CA VAL A 123 -11.44 5.83 -8.04
C VAL A 123 -11.20 6.59 -6.75
N LEU A 124 -11.07 7.91 -6.81
CA LEU A 124 -10.95 8.74 -5.64
C LEU A 124 -12.33 9.17 -5.16
N PRO A 125 -12.68 8.91 -3.89
CA PRO A 125 -13.97 9.32 -3.36
C PRO A 125 -14.07 10.84 -3.21
N VAL A 126 -15.30 11.36 -3.27
CA VAL A 126 -15.59 12.76 -3.00
C VAL A 126 -15.57 13.00 -1.49
N CYS A 127 -15.04 14.16 -1.09
CA CYS A 127 -15.08 14.65 0.28
C CYS A 127 -16.04 15.85 0.40
N VAL A 128 -16.44 16.17 1.65
CA VAL A 128 -17.21 17.38 1.95
C VAL A 128 -16.43 18.68 1.71
N ARG A 129 -15.10 18.59 1.74
CA ARG A 129 -14.20 19.72 1.52
C ARG A 129 -14.08 20.07 0.04
N GLN A 130 -13.87 21.35 -0.26
CA GLN A 130 -13.64 21.85 -1.64
C GLN A 130 -12.29 21.39 -2.20
N ARG A 131 -11.29 21.26 -1.34
CA ARG A 131 -9.94 20.74 -1.66
C ARG A 131 -9.62 19.60 -0.71
N MET A 132 -9.06 18.54 -1.27
CA MET A 132 -8.57 17.39 -0.53
C MET A 132 -7.12 17.12 -0.88
N ASN A 133 -6.27 16.96 0.14
CA ASN A 133 -4.88 16.56 -0.01
C ASN A 133 -4.77 15.05 0.13
N TRP A 134 -4.12 14.42 -0.82
CA TRP A 134 -3.90 12.98 -0.90
C TRP A 134 -2.43 12.63 -0.81
N GLU A 135 -2.15 11.49 -0.24
CA GLU A 135 -0.87 10.80 -0.36
C GLU A 135 -1.11 9.46 -1.06
N ALA A 136 -0.51 9.30 -2.25
CA ALA A 136 -0.40 8.02 -2.91
C ALA A 136 0.95 7.41 -2.53
N LYS A 137 0.93 6.30 -1.83
CA LYS A 137 2.14 5.57 -1.43
C LYS A 137 2.28 4.35 -2.32
N VAL A 138 3.23 4.39 -3.25
CA VAL A 138 3.57 3.23 -4.08
C VAL A 138 4.35 2.25 -3.23
N LEU A 139 3.81 1.05 -3.07
CA LEU A 139 4.37 -0.04 -2.29
C LEU A 139 4.94 -1.08 -3.25
N VAL A 140 6.24 -1.29 -3.20
CA VAL A 140 6.98 -2.23 -4.06
C VAL A 140 7.45 -3.41 -3.23
N ARG A 141 7.00 -4.61 -3.55
CA ARG A 141 7.46 -5.86 -2.93
C ARG A 141 8.75 -6.31 -3.60
N THR A 142 9.84 -6.38 -2.84
CA THR A 142 11.16 -6.79 -3.31
C THR A 142 11.68 -7.96 -2.48
N PRO A 143 12.78 -8.64 -2.90
CA PRO A 143 13.43 -9.66 -2.08
C PRO A 143 13.86 -9.16 -0.69
N ASP A 144 14.20 -7.87 -0.61
CA ASP A 144 14.70 -7.25 0.62
C ASP A 144 13.58 -6.76 1.56
N GLY A 145 12.31 -6.88 1.11
CA GLY A 145 11.13 -6.47 1.86
C GLY A 145 10.25 -5.47 1.11
N LEU A 146 9.30 -4.87 1.82
CA LEU A 146 8.38 -3.90 1.26
C LEU A 146 9.01 -2.50 1.27
N MET A 147 9.10 -1.88 0.10
CA MET A 147 9.62 -0.51 -0.06
C MET A 147 8.48 0.44 -0.43
N ALA A 148 8.57 1.69 0.02
CA ALA A 148 7.52 2.69 -0.19
C ALA A 148 8.06 3.96 -0.87
N ALA A 149 7.32 4.50 -1.83
CA ALA A 149 7.56 5.81 -2.42
C ALA A 149 6.28 6.66 -2.30
N PRO A 150 6.27 7.70 -1.45
CA PRO A 150 5.13 8.57 -1.27
C PRO A 150 5.11 9.69 -2.32
N PHE A 151 3.89 10.00 -2.80
CA PHE A 151 3.61 11.12 -3.70
C PHE A 151 2.40 11.89 -3.20
N ARG A 152 2.48 13.21 -3.14
CA ARG A 152 1.36 14.04 -2.70
C ARG A 152 0.73 14.80 -3.84
N PHE A 153 -0.60 14.92 -3.80
CA PHE A 153 -1.37 15.68 -4.78
C PHE A 153 -2.66 16.19 -4.14
N SER A 154 -3.35 17.10 -4.83
CA SER A 154 -4.63 17.61 -4.38
C SER A 154 -5.70 17.40 -5.43
N THR A 155 -6.91 17.08 -4.99
CA THR A 155 -8.12 17.10 -5.81
C THR A 155 -9.02 18.25 -5.40
N TYR A 156 -9.83 18.73 -6.33
CA TYR A 156 -10.78 19.80 -6.10
C TYR A 156 -12.17 19.30 -6.45
N LYS A 157 -13.16 19.64 -5.62
CA LYS A 157 -14.55 19.36 -5.93
C LYS A 157 -14.93 20.21 -7.14
N GLN A 158 -15.31 19.58 -8.24
CA GLN A 158 -15.85 20.30 -9.37
C GLN A 158 -17.15 20.97 -8.91
N LYS A 159 -17.30 22.28 -9.19
CA LYS A 159 -18.58 22.95 -9.05
C LYS A 159 -19.53 22.26 -10.01
N GLY A 160 -20.52 21.57 -9.50
CA GLY A 160 -21.58 21.02 -10.32
C GLY A 160 -22.15 22.14 -11.17
N GLY A 161 -22.22 21.90 -12.50
CA GLY A 161 -22.95 22.74 -13.41
C GLY A 161 -24.45 22.63 -13.11
#